data_fefce69a2713e94190bab276d8a907b2
#
_entry.id   fefce69a2713e94190bab276d8a907b2
#
_cell.length_a   1.000
_cell.length_b   1.000
_cell.length_c   1.000
_cell.angle_alpha   90.00
_cell.angle_beta   90.00
_cell.angle_gamma   90.00
#
_symmetry.space_group_name_H-M   'P 1'
#
loop_
_entity.id
_entity.type
_entity.pdbx_description
1 polymer ?
#
loop_
_entity_poly.entity_id
_entity_poly.type
_entity_poly.pdbx_seq_one_letter_code
_entity_poly.pdbx_strand_id
1 'polypeptide(L)'
;MLRRNIHKCVLQTAIFLFGAFACLLFYIMYIQVIDAEALNTNPLNRRGLALAAEVQRGKILDAHGKSLAVSSASGDRTYPYSTAAAAVTGYIGERIGGAGIEGIANRELLGEAGEFTRLGPIGQLFSSPRGNDVKLTIDAGVQQAAYDALGSRRGAVVVLDAGTGAVLAMVSRPSFSPASAEEDWDELRQRADSPLLNRALSGLYPPGSTIKPLIADAALAEKTTDLQEVFNCTGQLDLGNGYTIAESHGEVHGKVNLEQALTESCNVTFGTLAMRLGDAKLQKAFDRFGFTKALTGDVASAAPHLPDFSRLGKGDTAQIGIGQSELLVTPISMAMLAAAFANQGVIMKPYMIDEVITPNGVVLRKTEPTKWLEADTTERAQLINRFMEQVVLKGTGTAAAVSGIRVTGKTG
;
A
#
# COMPACT_ATOMS: atom_id res chain seq x y z
N MET A 1 1.69 66.91 -42.67
CA MET A 1 2.58 66.05 -41.86
C MET A 1 1.95 65.53 -40.57
N LEU A 2 1.19 66.33 -39.83
CA LEU A 2 0.63 65.90 -38.53
C LEU A 2 -0.30 64.67 -38.60
N ARG A 3 -1.25 64.61 -39.54
CA ARG A 3 -2.16 63.45 -39.69
C ARG A 3 -1.44 62.12 -39.95
N ARG A 4 -0.35 62.11 -40.67
CA ARG A 4 0.40 60.90 -41.00
C ARG A 4 1.19 60.36 -39.80
N ASN A 5 1.59 61.21 -38.86
CA ASN A 5 2.23 60.82 -37.59
C ASN A 5 1.22 60.24 -36.59
N ILE A 6 0.03 60.82 -36.54
CA ILE A 6 -1.06 60.33 -35.67
C ILE A 6 -1.47 58.90 -36.09
N HIS A 7 -1.65 58.60 -37.35
CA HIS A 7 -1.97 57.28 -37.86
C HIS A 7 -0.87 56.22 -37.50
N LYS A 8 0.41 56.65 -37.64
CA LYS A 8 1.53 55.78 -37.25
C LYS A 8 1.52 55.46 -35.73
N CYS A 9 1.34 56.46 -34.87
CA CYS A 9 1.26 56.29 -33.43
C CYS A 9 0.06 55.41 -33.04
N VAL A 10 -1.10 55.63 -33.61
CA VAL A 10 -2.30 54.80 -33.37
C VAL A 10 -2.06 53.35 -33.77
N LEU A 11 -1.47 53.16 -34.97
CA LEU A 11 -1.16 51.80 -35.42
C LEU A 11 -0.11 51.10 -34.56
N GLN A 12 0.93 51.80 -34.11
CA GLN A 12 1.96 51.26 -33.21
C GLN A 12 1.36 50.91 -31.85
N THR A 13 0.49 51.78 -31.28
CA THR A 13 -0.21 51.47 -30.02
C THR A 13 -1.16 50.29 -30.16
N ALA A 14 -1.87 50.19 -31.32
CA ALA A 14 -2.76 49.04 -31.55
C ALA A 14 -1.99 47.73 -31.68
N ILE A 15 -0.85 47.72 -32.38
CA ILE A 15 0.04 46.55 -32.50
C ILE A 15 0.60 46.15 -31.13
N PHE A 16 1.04 47.12 -30.33
CA PHE A 16 1.53 46.87 -28.96
C PHE A 16 0.47 46.24 -28.07
N LEU A 17 -0.74 46.84 -28.07
CA LEU A 17 -1.86 46.31 -27.28
C LEU A 17 -2.28 44.90 -27.73
N PHE A 18 -2.31 44.68 -29.05
CA PHE A 18 -2.62 43.35 -29.59
C PHE A 18 -1.56 42.32 -29.18
N GLY A 19 -0.27 42.68 -29.25
CA GLY A 19 0.82 41.83 -28.80
C GLY A 19 0.76 41.52 -27.32
N ALA A 20 0.48 42.55 -26.48
CA ALA A 20 0.29 42.36 -25.02
C ALA A 20 -0.90 41.44 -24.69
N PHE A 21 -2.02 41.61 -25.40
CA PHE A 21 -3.19 40.74 -25.26
C PHE A 21 -2.93 39.30 -25.69
N ALA A 22 -2.21 39.13 -26.79
CA ALA A 22 -1.79 37.78 -27.25
C ALA A 22 -0.88 37.09 -26.21
N CYS A 23 0.11 37.80 -25.66
CA CYS A 23 0.96 37.29 -24.58
C CYS A 23 0.14 36.89 -23.33
N LEU A 24 -0.86 37.71 -22.95
CA LEU A 24 -1.75 37.39 -21.83
C LEU A 24 -2.56 36.11 -22.11
N LEU A 25 -3.09 35.94 -23.32
CA LEU A 25 -3.84 34.75 -23.71
C LEU A 25 -2.94 33.49 -23.67
N PHE A 26 -1.73 33.60 -24.19
CA PHE A 26 -0.76 32.47 -24.13
C PHE A 26 -0.39 32.13 -22.67
N TYR A 27 -0.22 33.13 -21.81
CA TYR A 27 0.09 32.89 -20.41
C TYR A 27 -1.08 32.25 -19.66
N ILE A 28 -2.32 32.69 -19.94
CA ILE A 28 -3.53 32.07 -19.38
C ILE A 28 -3.65 30.60 -19.87
N MET A 29 -3.40 30.34 -21.16
CA MET A 29 -3.39 28.98 -21.68
C MET A 29 -2.30 28.12 -21.01
N TYR A 30 -1.12 28.66 -20.80
CA TYR A 30 -0.05 27.97 -20.08
C TYR A 30 -0.49 27.55 -18.67
N ILE A 31 -1.04 28.49 -17.90
CA ILE A 31 -1.56 28.20 -16.55
C ILE A 31 -2.70 27.18 -16.56
N GLN A 32 -3.62 27.26 -17.53
CA GLN A 32 -4.80 26.40 -17.60
C GLN A 32 -4.52 24.99 -18.11
N VAL A 33 -3.46 24.80 -18.92
CA VAL A 33 -3.17 23.51 -19.57
C VAL A 33 -1.95 22.82 -18.94
N ILE A 34 -0.88 23.58 -18.68
CA ILE A 34 0.40 23.01 -18.22
C ILE A 34 0.50 23.03 -16.69
N ASP A 35 0.19 24.13 -16.04
CA ASP A 35 0.27 24.27 -14.58
C ASP A 35 -1.03 23.88 -13.86
N ALA A 36 -2.09 23.53 -14.59
CA ALA A 36 -3.40 23.25 -14.04
C ALA A 36 -3.35 22.13 -12.98
N GLU A 37 -2.59 21.07 -13.23
CA GLU A 37 -2.48 19.96 -12.31
C GLU A 37 -1.74 20.34 -11.02
N ALA A 38 -0.64 21.08 -11.13
CA ALA A 38 0.13 21.59 -10.00
C ALA A 38 -0.65 22.58 -9.15
N LEU A 39 -1.47 23.44 -9.79
CA LEU A 39 -2.32 24.41 -9.11
C LEU A 39 -3.53 23.76 -8.44
N ASN A 40 -4.11 22.73 -9.05
CA ASN A 40 -5.25 22.00 -8.49
C ASN A 40 -4.85 21.10 -7.32
N THR A 41 -3.63 20.56 -7.32
CA THR A 41 -3.09 19.75 -6.22
C THR A 41 -2.45 20.58 -5.11
N ASN A 42 -2.37 21.90 -5.26
CA ASN A 42 -1.77 22.78 -4.26
C ASN A 42 -2.62 22.79 -2.98
N PRO A 43 -2.02 22.51 -1.80
CA PRO A 43 -2.74 22.51 -0.52
C PRO A 43 -3.42 23.85 -0.15
N LEU A 44 -2.98 24.95 -0.78
CA LEU A 44 -3.56 26.30 -0.59
C LEU A 44 -4.76 26.56 -1.51
N ASN A 45 -5.07 25.65 -2.43
CA ASN A 45 -6.21 25.81 -3.33
C ASN A 45 -7.52 25.47 -2.62
N ARG A 46 -8.22 26.50 -2.14
CA ARG A 46 -9.51 26.36 -1.45
C ARG A 46 -10.72 26.22 -2.38
N ARG A 47 -10.55 26.19 -3.70
CA ARG A 47 -11.67 26.03 -4.64
C ARG A 47 -12.41 24.70 -4.44
N GLY A 48 -11.67 23.61 -4.19
CA GLY A 48 -12.27 22.32 -3.86
C GLY A 48 -13.14 22.36 -2.60
N LEU A 49 -12.76 23.16 -1.59
CA LEU A 49 -13.54 23.33 -0.36
C LEU A 49 -14.84 24.10 -0.60
N ALA A 50 -14.82 25.13 -1.44
CA ALA A 50 -16.02 25.89 -1.79
C ALA A 50 -17.01 25.04 -2.62
N LEU A 51 -16.53 24.24 -3.56
CA LEU A 51 -17.33 23.29 -4.34
C LEU A 51 -17.86 22.15 -3.47
N ALA A 52 -17.09 21.68 -2.48
CA ALA A 52 -17.51 20.66 -1.55
C ALA A 52 -18.74 21.04 -0.72
N ALA A 53 -18.94 22.36 -0.47
CA ALA A 53 -20.12 22.86 0.24
C ALA A 53 -21.40 22.84 -0.62
N GLU A 54 -21.29 22.83 -1.95
CA GLU A 54 -22.43 22.88 -2.88
C GLU A 54 -22.77 21.52 -3.50
N VAL A 55 -21.82 20.58 -3.50
CA VAL A 55 -21.96 19.25 -4.12
C VAL A 55 -22.19 18.18 -3.07
N GLN A 56 -23.28 17.42 -3.20
CA GLN A 56 -23.44 16.21 -2.41
C GLN A 56 -22.34 15.20 -2.79
N ARG A 57 -21.39 14.99 -1.87
CA ARG A 57 -20.25 14.10 -2.07
C ARG A 57 -20.69 12.67 -2.40
N GLY A 58 -20.08 12.05 -3.41
CA GLY A 58 -20.36 10.69 -3.85
C GLY A 58 -20.10 9.65 -2.75
N LYS A 59 -20.63 8.47 -2.92
CA LYS A 59 -20.46 7.35 -1.97
C LYS A 59 -19.09 6.68 -2.15
N ILE A 60 -18.56 6.15 -1.06
CA ILE A 60 -17.53 5.10 -1.11
C ILE A 60 -18.24 3.78 -0.85
N LEU A 61 -18.13 2.87 -1.80
CA LEU A 61 -18.82 1.57 -1.78
C LEU A 61 -17.79 0.44 -1.64
N ASP A 62 -18.18 -0.63 -0.98
CA ASP A 62 -17.43 -1.90 -1.00
C ASP A 62 -17.60 -2.64 -2.35
N ALA A 63 -16.96 -3.79 -2.51
CA ALA A 63 -17.02 -4.62 -3.71
C ALA A 63 -18.45 -5.08 -4.04
N HIS A 64 -19.34 -5.13 -3.06
CA HIS A 64 -20.74 -5.58 -3.18
C HIS A 64 -21.74 -4.42 -3.20
N GLY A 65 -21.29 -3.16 -3.26
CA GLY A 65 -22.13 -1.98 -3.30
C GLY A 65 -22.65 -1.50 -1.93
N LYS A 66 -22.15 -2.06 -0.82
CA LYS A 66 -22.46 -1.56 0.52
C LYS A 66 -21.71 -0.26 0.77
N SER A 67 -22.36 0.72 1.41
CA SER A 67 -21.74 2.01 1.69
C SER A 67 -20.72 1.91 2.83
N LEU A 68 -19.48 2.32 2.55
CA LEU A 68 -18.43 2.55 3.54
C LEU A 68 -18.41 4.01 3.99
N ALA A 69 -18.77 4.93 3.09
CA ALA A 69 -19.02 6.33 3.40
C ALA A 69 -20.18 6.87 2.53
N VAL A 70 -21.07 7.65 3.12
CA VAL A 70 -22.24 8.22 2.44
C VAL A 70 -22.59 9.57 3.01
N SER A 71 -22.98 10.54 2.15
CA SER A 71 -23.50 11.84 2.57
C SER A 71 -25.01 11.84 2.62
N SER A 72 -25.57 12.42 3.69
CA SER A 72 -27.00 12.68 3.80
C SER A 72 -27.44 13.80 2.83
N ALA A 73 -28.75 14.04 2.73
CA ALA A 73 -29.27 15.17 1.95
C ALA A 73 -28.87 16.53 2.53
N SER A 74 -28.56 16.59 3.85
CA SER A 74 -28.03 17.78 4.54
C SER A 74 -26.53 18.00 4.33
N GLY A 75 -25.84 17.06 3.66
CA GLY A 75 -24.39 17.12 3.44
C GLY A 75 -23.56 16.38 4.50
N ASP A 76 -24.17 15.91 5.60
CA ASP A 76 -23.45 15.23 6.68
C ASP A 76 -22.83 13.92 6.19
N ARG A 77 -21.53 13.74 6.42
CA ARG A 77 -20.79 12.56 6.02
C ARG A 77 -20.82 11.47 7.10
N THR A 78 -21.29 10.28 6.78
CA THR A 78 -21.40 9.15 7.69
C THR A 78 -20.60 7.96 7.22
N TYR A 79 -20.09 7.18 8.18
CA TYR A 79 -19.20 6.05 7.95
C TYR A 79 -19.76 4.80 8.68
N PRO A 80 -20.59 3.97 8.01
CA PRO A 80 -21.28 2.84 8.65
C PRO A 80 -20.36 1.85 9.36
N TYR A 81 -19.11 1.69 8.88
CA TYR A 81 -18.10 0.81 9.49
C TYR A 81 -17.12 1.55 10.41
N SER A 82 -17.30 2.86 10.59
CA SER A 82 -16.56 3.68 11.54
C SER A 82 -15.07 3.31 11.67
N THR A 83 -14.64 2.96 12.88
CA THR A 83 -13.23 2.61 13.19
C THR A 83 -12.72 1.38 12.44
N ALA A 84 -13.60 0.45 12.06
CA ALA A 84 -13.18 -0.76 11.36
C ALA A 84 -12.69 -0.47 9.93
N ALA A 85 -13.26 0.52 9.25
CA ALA A 85 -12.88 0.88 7.89
C ALA A 85 -12.03 2.17 7.81
N ALA A 86 -11.69 2.81 8.94
CA ALA A 86 -11.00 4.11 8.95
C ALA A 86 -9.65 4.08 8.22
N ALA A 87 -8.90 2.96 8.25
CA ALA A 87 -7.65 2.81 7.52
C ALA A 87 -7.84 2.81 5.99
N VAL A 88 -9.04 2.46 5.51
CA VAL A 88 -9.46 2.45 4.10
C VAL A 88 -10.09 3.77 3.72
N THR A 89 -11.21 4.12 4.38
CA THR A 89 -11.98 5.33 4.04
C THR A 89 -11.16 6.59 4.28
N GLY A 90 -10.36 6.59 5.35
CA GLY A 90 -9.73 7.81 5.83
C GLY A 90 -10.75 8.75 6.45
N TYR A 91 -10.52 10.03 6.31
CA TYR A 91 -11.36 11.14 6.77
C TYR A 91 -11.36 12.27 5.76
N ILE A 92 -12.31 13.18 5.91
CA ILE A 92 -12.36 14.47 5.21
C ILE A 92 -12.83 15.54 6.19
N GLY A 93 -12.22 16.72 6.16
CA GLY A 93 -12.60 17.87 6.96
C GLY A 93 -12.05 19.17 6.37
N GLU A 94 -12.71 20.29 6.68
CA GLU A 94 -12.33 21.60 6.13
C GLU A 94 -10.97 22.07 6.64
N ARG A 95 -10.68 21.84 7.93
CA ARG A 95 -9.43 22.26 8.58
C ARG A 95 -8.31 21.25 8.40
N ILE A 96 -8.64 19.97 8.31
CA ILE A 96 -7.69 18.86 8.37
C ILE A 96 -7.39 18.25 7.00
N GLY A 97 -8.13 18.64 5.96
CA GLY A 97 -8.02 18.06 4.62
C GLY A 97 -8.58 16.63 4.56
N GLY A 98 -8.04 15.81 3.66
CA GLY A 98 -8.48 14.44 3.47
C GLY A 98 -7.33 13.42 3.48
N ALA A 99 -7.63 12.22 3.96
CA ALA A 99 -6.73 11.07 3.91
C ALA A 99 -7.49 9.80 3.49
N GLY A 100 -6.77 8.72 3.21
CA GLY A 100 -7.37 7.48 2.70
C GLY A 100 -8.11 7.71 1.38
N ILE A 101 -9.13 6.93 1.10
CA ILE A 101 -9.94 7.06 -0.13
C ILE A 101 -10.65 8.41 -0.19
N GLU A 102 -11.09 8.98 0.93
CA GLU A 102 -11.65 10.33 0.98
C GLU A 102 -10.70 11.39 0.40
N GLY A 103 -9.41 11.29 0.70
CA GLY A 103 -8.39 12.20 0.15
C GLY A 103 -7.97 11.83 -1.27
N ILE A 104 -7.67 10.55 -1.52
CA ILE A 104 -7.14 10.06 -2.80
C ILE A 104 -8.15 10.26 -3.94
N ALA A 105 -9.42 9.94 -3.69
CA ALA A 105 -10.51 10.04 -4.66
C ALA A 105 -11.34 11.33 -4.49
N ASN A 106 -10.77 12.38 -3.89
CA ASN A 106 -11.50 13.60 -3.57
C ASN A 106 -12.14 14.25 -4.81
N ARG A 107 -11.44 14.29 -5.94
CA ARG A 107 -11.92 14.87 -7.19
C ARG A 107 -13.09 14.07 -7.77
N GLU A 108 -13.00 12.75 -7.73
CA GLU A 108 -14.05 11.84 -8.15
C GLU A 108 -15.30 12.02 -7.27
N LEU A 109 -15.10 12.02 -5.96
CA LEU A 109 -16.17 12.17 -4.98
C LEU A 109 -16.86 13.54 -5.02
N LEU A 110 -16.21 14.58 -5.57
CA LEU A 110 -16.79 15.89 -5.83
C LEU A 110 -17.35 16.05 -7.25
N GLY A 111 -17.25 15.01 -8.10
CA GLY A 111 -17.72 15.07 -9.48
C GLY A 111 -16.82 15.87 -10.44
N GLU A 112 -15.59 16.19 -10.00
CA GLU A 112 -14.63 16.94 -10.81
C GLU A 112 -13.90 16.05 -11.85
N ALA A 113 -14.12 14.75 -11.84
CA ALA A 113 -13.47 13.76 -12.71
C ALA A 113 -14.40 13.30 -13.85
N GLY A 114 -14.88 14.24 -14.68
CA GLY A 114 -15.72 13.92 -15.85
C GLY A 114 -15.20 14.59 -17.11
N GLU A 115 -15.61 14.10 -18.30
CA GLU A 115 -15.24 14.74 -19.59
C GLU A 115 -15.64 16.20 -19.65
N PHE A 116 -16.73 16.58 -19.00
CA PHE A 116 -17.23 17.95 -18.98
C PHE A 116 -16.37 18.90 -18.10
N THR A 117 -15.61 18.38 -17.15
CA THR A 117 -14.69 19.23 -16.36
C THR A 117 -13.59 19.86 -17.19
N ARG A 118 -13.23 19.27 -18.32
CA ARG A 118 -12.28 19.85 -19.28
C ARG A 118 -12.82 21.08 -20.03
N LEU A 119 -14.14 21.28 -20.00
CA LEU A 119 -14.82 22.43 -20.61
C LEU A 119 -14.89 23.66 -19.70
N GLY A 120 -14.23 23.64 -18.54
CA GLY A 120 -14.19 24.75 -17.58
C GLY A 120 -15.58 25.18 -17.10
N PRO A 121 -15.88 26.50 -17.03
CA PRO A 121 -17.18 26.99 -16.55
C PRO A 121 -18.39 26.46 -17.32
N ILE A 122 -18.24 26.15 -18.61
CA ILE A 122 -19.32 25.61 -19.45
C ILE A 122 -19.62 24.16 -19.02
N GLY A 123 -18.59 23.39 -18.62
CA GLY A 123 -18.77 22.03 -18.12
C GLY A 123 -19.54 21.96 -16.79
N GLN A 124 -19.43 23.00 -15.95
CA GLN A 124 -20.19 23.10 -14.71
C GLN A 124 -21.71 23.19 -14.91
N LEU A 125 -22.18 23.73 -16.05
CA LEU A 125 -23.61 23.78 -16.40
C LEU A 125 -24.19 22.38 -16.66
N PHE A 126 -23.35 21.40 -16.92
CA PHE A 126 -23.73 20.00 -17.18
C PHE A 126 -23.29 19.06 -16.06
N SER A 127 -22.68 19.57 -14.99
CA SER A 127 -22.27 18.76 -13.84
C SER A 127 -23.51 18.39 -13.00
N SER A 128 -23.49 17.17 -12.47
CA SER A 128 -24.47 16.72 -11.50
C SER A 128 -24.25 17.46 -10.16
N PRO A 129 -25.31 17.82 -9.42
CA PRO A 129 -25.18 18.35 -8.05
C PRO A 129 -24.64 17.29 -7.07
N ARG A 130 -24.42 16.08 -7.53
CA ARG A 130 -23.85 14.96 -6.77
C ARG A 130 -22.56 14.48 -7.43
N GLY A 131 -21.54 14.20 -6.59
CA GLY A 131 -20.27 13.61 -7.00
C GLY A 131 -20.39 12.14 -7.43
N ASN A 132 -19.31 11.61 -8.03
CA ASN A 132 -19.25 10.23 -8.48
C ASN A 132 -19.06 9.26 -7.31
N ASP A 133 -19.66 8.10 -7.40
CA ASP A 133 -19.46 7.02 -6.44
C ASP A 133 -18.12 6.31 -6.75
N VAL A 134 -17.38 5.96 -5.71
CA VAL A 134 -16.12 5.21 -5.80
C VAL A 134 -16.35 3.82 -5.21
N LYS A 135 -16.30 2.81 -6.06
CA LYS A 135 -16.42 1.40 -5.67
C LYS A 135 -15.03 0.83 -5.43
N LEU A 136 -14.85 0.20 -4.28
CA LEU A 136 -13.60 -0.41 -3.86
C LEU A 136 -13.60 -1.92 -4.07
N THR A 137 -12.41 -2.51 -4.01
CA THR A 137 -12.20 -3.96 -3.94
C THR A 137 -12.44 -4.53 -2.53
N ILE A 138 -12.55 -3.67 -1.53
CA ILE A 138 -12.78 -4.03 -0.13
C ILE A 138 -14.09 -4.79 0.02
N ASP A 139 -14.04 -5.95 0.68
CA ASP A 139 -15.22 -6.65 1.18
C ASP A 139 -15.49 -6.23 2.62
N ALA A 140 -16.62 -5.57 2.86
CA ALA A 140 -16.96 -5.04 4.18
C ALA A 140 -17.11 -6.14 5.25
N GLY A 141 -17.48 -7.36 4.87
CA GLY A 141 -17.56 -8.50 5.77
C GLY A 141 -16.17 -8.98 6.18
N VAL A 142 -15.26 -9.14 5.22
CA VAL A 142 -13.85 -9.49 5.47
C VAL A 142 -13.15 -8.39 6.28
N GLN A 143 -13.41 -7.12 5.96
CA GLN A 143 -12.88 -5.96 6.69
C GLN A 143 -13.29 -5.99 8.17
N GLN A 144 -14.58 -6.21 8.45
CA GLN A 144 -15.10 -6.28 9.81
C GLN A 144 -14.52 -7.50 10.55
N ALA A 145 -14.51 -8.67 9.93
CA ALA A 145 -13.96 -9.89 10.52
C ALA A 145 -12.45 -9.72 10.86
N ALA A 146 -11.68 -9.11 9.97
CA ALA A 146 -10.25 -8.82 10.21
C ALA A 146 -10.06 -7.83 11.38
N TYR A 147 -10.91 -6.80 11.45
CA TYR A 147 -10.88 -5.84 12.55
C TYR A 147 -11.20 -6.49 13.90
N ASP A 148 -12.23 -7.34 13.95
CA ASP A 148 -12.65 -8.06 15.15
C ASP A 148 -11.60 -9.09 15.59
N ALA A 149 -11.00 -9.82 14.62
CA ALA A 149 -9.94 -10.79 14.89
C ALA A 149 -8.66 -10.13 15.46
N LEU A 150 -8.31 -8.92 15.01
CA LEU A 150 -7.20 -8.16 15.59
C LEU A 150 -7.49 -7.74 17.04
N GLY A 151 -8.75 -7.52 17.39
CA GLY A 151 -9.20 -7.19 18.74
C GLY A 151 -8.55 -5.89 19.24
N SER A 152 -8.09 -5.87 20.49
CA SER A 152 -7.40 -4.71 21.11
C SER A 152 -5.91 -4.63 20.78
N ARG A 153 -5.36 -5.58 20.03
CA ARG A 153 -3.92 -5.63 19.71
C ARG A 153 -3.53 -4.48 18.79
N ARG A 154 -2.37 -3.89 19.06
CA ARG A 154 -1.75 -2.90 18.17
C ARG A 154 -1.12 -3.61 16.99
N GLY A 155 -1.52 -3.24 15.78
CA GLY A 155 -1.01 -3.88 14.56
C GLY A 155 -1.85 -3.57 13.33
N ALA A 156 -1.66 -4.39 12.29
CA ALA A 156 -2.40 -4.29 11.05
C ALA A 156 -2.77 -5.68 10.50
N VAL A 157 -3.83 -5.72 9.70
CA VAL A 157 -4.19 -6.87 8.86
C VAL A 157 -4.33 -6.39 7.43
N VAL A 158 -3.74 -7.13 6.48
CA VAL A 158 -3.88 -6.91 5.04
C VAL A 158 -4.32 -8.21 4.40
N VAL A 159 -5.42 -8.16 3.64
CA VAL A 159 -5.93 -9.29 2.85
C VAL A 159 -5.90 -8.91 1.37
N LEU A 160 -5.17 -9.69 0.58
CA LEU A 160 -5.01 -9.50 -0.86
C LEU A 160 -5.59 -10.71 -1.61
N ASP A 161 -6.25 -10.44 -2.73
CA ASP A 161 -6.39 -11.44 -3.77
C ASP A 161 -5.06 -11.57 -4.52
N ALA A 162 -4.42 -12.72 -4.41
CA ALA A 162 -3.08 -12.93 -4.96
C ALA A 162 -3.07 -12.93 -6.51
N GLY A 163 -4.19 -13.32 -7.14
CA GLY A 163 -4.32 -13.40 -8.59
C GLY A 163 -4.54 -12.05 -9.27
N THR A 164 -5.14 -11.10 -8.56
CA THR A 164 -5.50 -9.79 -9.11
C THR A 164 -4.75 -8.62 -8.48
N GLY A 165 -4.28 -8.76 -7.24
CA GLY A 165 -3.74 -7.68 -6.43
C GLY A 165 -4.81 -6.83 -5.73
N ALA A 166 -6.09 -7.19 -5.84
CA ALA A 166 -7.17 -6.48 -5.16
C ALA A 166 -7.00 -6.57 -3.64
N VAL A 167 -7.07 -5.42 -2.96
CA VAL A 167 -7.07 -5.36 -1.50
C VAL A 167 -8.49 -5.64 -1.02
N LEU A 168 -8.70 -6.79 -0.37
CA LEU A 168 -10.00 -7.22 0.13
C LEU A 168 -10.30 -6.69 1.54
N ALA A 169 -9.25 -6.49 2.35
CA ALA A 169 -9.36 -5.83 3.64
C ALA A 169 -8.02 -5.17 4.03
N MET A 170 -8.11 -4.06 4.75
CA MET A 170 -6.96 -3.35 5.30
C MET A 170 -7.33 -2.71 6.63
N VAL A 171 -6.80 -3.28 7.72
CA VAL A 171 -7.05 -2.86 9.09
C VAL A 171 -5.79 -2.27 9.71
N SER A 172 -5.95 -1.20 10.47
CA SER A 172 -4.90 -0.60 11.30
C SER A 172 -5.46 -0.32 12.69
N ARG A 173 -4.75 -0.76 13.74
CA ARG A 173 -5.12 -0.48 15.14
C ARG A 173 -3.91 0.04 15.94
N PRO A 174 -4.13 0.97 16.89
CA PRO A 174 -5.38 1.66 17.20
C PRO A 174 -5.94 2.41 16.01
N SER A 175 -7.24 2.66 16.03
CA SER A 175 -7.98 3.34 14.98
C SER A 175 -8.66 4.61 15.53
N PHE A 176 -9.39 5.31 14.69
CA PHE A 176 -10.13 6.53 15.01
C PHE A 176 -11.51 6.49 14.34
N SER A 177 -12.43 7.36 14.78
CA SER A 177 -13.70 7.56 14.09
C SER A 177 -13.52 8.57 12.97
N PRO A 178 -13.76 8.23 11.69
CA PRO A 178 -13.69 9.21 10.60
C PRO A 178 -14.70 10.35 10.73
N ALA A 179 -15.88 10.08 11.34
CA ALA A 179 -16.94 11.05 11.48
C ALA A 179 -16.59 12.18 12.47
N SER A 180 -15.80 11.90 13.51
CA SER A 180 -15.36 12.88 14.50
C SER A 180 -13.91 13.32 14.35
N ALA A 181 -13.25 12.90 13.28
CA ALA A 181 -11.80 13.11 13.11
C ALA A 181 -11.39 14.59 13.13
N GLU A 182 -12.23 15.49 12.62
CA GLU A 182 -11.96 16.93 12.64
C GLU A 182 -12.14 17.56 14.02
N GLU A 183 -13.13 17.10 14.75
CA GLU A 183 -13.40 17.55 16.12
C GLU A 183 -12.30 17.07 17.07
N ASP A 184 -11.91 15.80 16.94
CA ASP A 184 -10.94 15.13 17.80
C ASP A 184 -9.48 15.31 17.31
N TRP A 185 -9.23 16.15 16.30
CA TRP A 185 -7.96 16.22 15.58
C TRP A 185 -6.75 16.47 16.46
N ASP A 186 -6.84 17.42 17.36
CA ASP A 186 -5.71 17.79 18.23
C ASP A 186 -5.40 16.70 19.26
N GLU A 187 -6.40 15.99 19.74
CA GLU A 187 -6.23 14.80 20.59
C GLU A 187 -5.60 13.67 19.79
N LEU A 188 -6.17 13.33 18.62
CA LEU A 188 -5.71 12.22 17.79
C LEU A 188 -4.24 12.35 17.38
N ARG A 189 -3.78 13.57 17.08
CA ARG A 189 -2.37 13.84 16.73
C ARG A 189 -1.41 13.68 17.90
N GLN A 190 -1.86 13.96 19.13
CA GLN A 190 -1.02 13.92 20.32
C GLN A 190 -1.01 12.55 20.99
N ARG A 191 -1.89 11.65 20.61
CA ARG A 191 -1.96 10.32 21.19
C ARG A 191 -0.70 9.51 20.91
N ALA A 192 -0.07 9.00 21.95
CA ALA A 192 1.17 8.22 21.90
C ALA A 192 1.03 6.89 21.10
N ASP A 193 -0.20 6.36 21.02
CA ASP A 193 -0.50 5.14 20.28
C ASP A 193 -0.72 5.36 18.77
N SER A 194 -0.65 6.63 18.30
CA SER A 194 -0.68 7.04 16.89
C SER A 194 -1.84 6.42 16.10
N PRO A 195 -3.11 6.74 16.42
CA PRO A 195 -4.29 6.15 15.76
C PRO A 195 -4.44 6.58 14.30
N LEU A 196 -3.90 7.73 13.90
CA LEU A 196 -3.92 8.24 12.52
C LEU A 196 -2.92 7.51 11.61
N LEU A 197 -1.95 6.79 12.17
CA LEU A 197 -0.98 6.02 11.38
C LEU A 197 -1.66 4.81 10.74
N ASN A 198 -1.73 4.78 9.40
CA ASN A 198 -2.09 3.55 8.70
C ASN A 198 -0.92 2.56 8.76
N ARG A 199 -0.97 1.67 9.75
CA ARG A 199 0.10 0.69 10.01
C ARG A 199 0.27 -0.31 8.87
N ALA A 200 -0.79 -0.58 8.12
CA ALA A 200 -0.73 -1.51 6.99
C ALA A 200 0.19 -0.98 5.87
N LEU A 201 0.14 0.34 5.62
CA LEU A 201 0.86 0.99 4.52
C LEU A 201 2.14 1.73 4.96
N SER A 202 2.15 2.29 6.18
CA SER A 202 3.20 3.20 6.64
C SER A 202 3.91 2.74 7.91
N GLY A 203 3.43 1.68 8.59
CA GLY A 203 4.12 1.09 9.72
C GLY A 203 5.32 0.27 9.25
N LEU A 204 6.48 0.52 9.84
CA LEU A 204 7.72 -0.21 9.55
C LEU A 204 8.08 -1.10 10.73
N TYR A 205 8.17 -2.40 10.49
CA TYR A 205 8.39 -3.42 11.51
C TYR A 205 9.44 -4.43 11.09
N PRO A 206 10.25 -4.98 12.01
CA PRO A 206 11.08 -6.15 11.71
C PRO A 206 10.16 -7.31 11.30
N PRO A 207 10.40 -7.97 10.14
CA PRO A 207 9.53 -9.06 9.70
C PRO A 207 9.69 -10.33 10.54
N GLY A 208 10.80 -10.47 11.25
CA GLY A 208 11.13 -11.70 11.97
C GLY A 208 11.12 -12.91 11.04
N SER A 209 10.78 -14.05 11.57
CA SER A 209 10.79 -15.32 10.82
C SER A 209 9.84 -15.38 9.61
N THR A 210 8.95 -14.39 9.43
CA THR A 210 8.11 -14.31 8.23
C THR A 210 8.90 -14.04 6.95
N ILE A 211 10.18 -13.59 7.04
CA ILE A 211 11.06 -13.40 5.89
C ILE A 211 11.70 -14.71 5.39
N LYS A 212 11.71 -15.76 6.20
CA LYS A 212 12.41 -17.03 5.90
C LYS A 212 12.00 -17.70 4.58
N PRO A 213 10.73 -17.64 4.12
CA PRO A 213 10.37 -18.10 2.78
C PRO A 213 11.16 -17.42 1.65
N LEU A 214 11.41 -16.10 1.74
CA LEU A 214 12.24 -15.36 0.79
C LEU A 214 13.70 -15.84 0.84
N ILE A 215 14.25 -16.08 2.03
CA ILE A 215 15.62 -16.57 2.19
C ILE A 215 15.77 -17.99 1.65
N ALA A 216 14.77 -18.87 1.88
CA ALA A 216 14.75 -20.23 1.32
C ALA A 216 14.74 -20.20 -0.21
N ASP A 217 13.87 -19.37 -0.80
CA ASP A 217 13.81 -19.16 -2.25
C ASP A 217 15.14 -18.65 -2.80
N ALA A 218 15.71 -17.62 -2.18
CA ALA A 218 16.98 -17.04 -2.60
C ALA A 218 18.11 -18.07 -2.56
N ALA A 219 18.17 -18.89 -1.50
CA ALA A 219 19.20 -19.92 -1.34
C ALA A 219 19.11 -21.01 -2.43
N LEU A 220 17.90 -21.42 -2.80
CA LEU A 220 17.66 -22.36 -3.90
C LEU A 220 17.96 -21.71 -5.26
N ALA A 221 17.52 -20.45 -5.49
CA ALA A 221 17.75 -19.72 -6.72
C ALA A 221 19.24 -19.53 -7.03
N GLU A 222 20.01 -19.20 -6.00
CA GLU A 222 21.47 -18.96 -6.10
C GLU A 222 22.30 -20.22 -5.86
N LYS A 223 21.66 -21.40 -5.71
CA LYS A 223 22.29 -22.71 -5.51
C LYS A 223 23.27 -22.72 -4.33
N THR A 224 22.97 -21.99 -3.27
CA THR A 224 23.75 -22.02 -2.02
C THR A 224 23.31 -23.15 -1.08
N THR A 225 22.21 -23.81 -1.42
CA THR A 225 21.71 -25.05 -0.84
C THR A 225 20.92 -25.84 -1.89
N ASP A 226 20.60 -27.10 -1.59
CA ASP A 226 19.68 -27.92 -2.35
C ASP A 226 18.69 -28.69 -1.41
N LEU A 227 17.81 -29.49 -1.99
CA LEU A 227 16.77 -30.20 -1.25
C LEU A 227 17.28 -31.39 -0.45
N GLN A 228 18.49 -31.85 -0.74
CA GLN A 228 19.12 -33.02 -0.10
C GLN A 228 20.04 -32.60 1.04
N GLU A 229 20.42 -31.35 1.10
CA GLU A 229 21.31 -30.84 2.15
C GLU A 229 20.67 -30.97 3.53
N VAL A 230 21.46 -31.45 4.50
CA VAL A 230 21.05 -31.58 5.89
C VAL A 230 21.85 -30.60 6.74
N PHE A 231 21.16 -29.74 7.40
CA PHE A 231 21.71 -28.79 8.37
C PHE A 231 21.69 -29.41 9.77
N ASN A 232 22.71 -29.10 10.58
CA ASN A 232 22.75 -29.52 11.97
C ASN A 232 22.44 -28.34 12.90
N CYS A 233 21.21 -28.29 13.41
CA CYS A 233 20.78 -27.29 14.36
C CYS A 233 21.12 -27.74 15.79
N THR A 234 22.12 -27.12 16.37
CA THR A 234 22.58 -27.36 17.74
C THR A 234 21.95 -26.40 18.78
N GLY A 235 20.95 -25.62 18.35
CA GLY A 235 20.28 -24.63 19.20
C GLY A 235 20.93 -23.23 19.16
N GLN A 236 22.14 -23.13 18.62
CA GLN A 236 22.88 -21.86 18.51
C GLN A 236 23.74 -21.84 17.24
N LEU A 237 23.82 -20.68 16.62
CA LEU A 237 24.73 -20.37 15.52
C LEU A 237 25.83 -19.47 16.06
N ASP A 238 27.05 -19.98 16.12
CA ASP A 238 28.23 -19.19 16.50
C ASP A 238 28.66 -18.28 15.35
N LEU A 239 28.71 -16.98 15.60
CA LEU A 239 29.12 -15.95 14.65
C LEU A 239 30.58 -15.50 14.86
N GLY A 240 31.24 -16.06 15.89
CA GLY A 240 32.57 -15.67 16.32
C GLY A 240 32.56 -14.51 17.35
N ASN A 241 33.70 -14.31 17.99
CA ASN A 241 33.89 -13.24 19.00
C ASN A 241 32.87 -13.23 20.15
N GLY A 242 32.29 -14.39 20.46
CA GLY A 242 31.27 -14.52 21.52
C GLY A 242 29.84 -14.12 21.12
N TYR A 243 29.61 -13.78 19.86
CA TYR A 243 28.27 -13.49 19.36
C TYR A 243 27.59 -14.78 18.84
N THR A 244 26.35 -15.00 19.23
CA THR A 244 25.56 -16.14 18.81
C THR A 244 24.12 -15.72 18.42
N ILE A 245 23.52 -16.45 17.50
CA ILE A 245 22.06 -16.45 17.28
C ILE A 245 21.50 -17.74 17.87
N ALA A 246 20.60 -17.60 18.84
CA ALA A 246 19.95 -18.74 19.47
C ALA A 246 18.61 -19.08 18.80
N GLU A 247 18.20 -20.35 18.94
CA GLU A 247 16.83 -20.75 18.65
C GLU A 247 15.86 -20.18 19.71
N SER A 248 14.60 -20.01 19.31
CA SER A 248 13.55 -19.60 20.25
C SER A 248 13.41 -20.64 21.36
N HIS A 249 13.21 -20.16 22.58
CA HIS A 249 12.98 -21.03 23.76
C HIS A 249 14.08 -22.10 24.03
N GLY A 250 15.26 -21.96 23.42
CA GLY A 250 16.35 -22.91 23.60
C GLY A 250 16.16 -24.24 22.88
N GLU A 251 15.32 -24.29 21.86
CA GLU A 251 15.06 -25.48 21.05
C GLU A 251 16.30 -25.98 20.33
N VAL A 252 16.38 -27.29 20.09
CA VAL A 252 17.43 -27.95 19.31
C VAL A 252 16.75 -28.86 18.28
N HIS A 253 16.76 -28.43 17.01
CA HIS A 253 16.06 -29.17 15.95
C HIS A 253 16.87 -30.40 15.42
N GLY A 254 18.16 -30.50 15.76
CA GLY A 254 19.02 -31.56 15.32
C GLY A 254 19.30 -31.52 13.80
N LYS A 255 19.21 -32.66 13.13
CA LYS A 255 19.40 -32.73 11.68
C LYS A 255 18.12 -32.42 10.95
N VAL A 256 18.12 -31.34 10.18
CA VAL A 256 16.95 -30.85 9.42
C VAL A 256 17.35 -30.55 7.96
N ASN A 257 16.48 -30.88 7.02
CA ASN A 257 16.58 -30.37 5.65
C ASN A 257 15.90 -28.98 5.55
N LEU A 258 15.92 -28.35 4.36
CA LEU A 258 15.38 -26.99 4.16
C LEU A 258 13.86 -26.90 4.48
N GLU A 259 13.07 -27.92 4.10
CA GLU A 259 11.63 -27.99 4.42
C GLU A 259 11.40 -28.04 5.92
N GLN A 260 12.08 -28.95 6.61
CA GLN A 260 11.99 -29.10 8.06
C GLN A 260 12.44 -27.83 8.79
N ALA A 261 13.54 -27.20 8.33
CA ALA A 261 14.04 -25.96 8.88
C ALA A 261 13.03 -24.81 8.75
N LEU A 262 12.27 -24.73 7.63
CA LEU A 262 11.20 -23.75 7.48
C LEU A 262 10.00 -24.09 8.36
N THR A 263 9.65 -25.37 8.45
CA THR A 263 8.54 -25.90 9.27
C THR A 263 8.73 -25.56 10.73
N GLU A 264 9.91 -25.80 11.29
CA GLU A 264 10.28 -25.54 12.68
C GLU A 264 10.79 -24.10 12.91
N SER A 265 10.86 -23.31 11.84
CA SER A 265 11.38 -21.94 11.92
C SER A 265 12.83 -21.81 12.44
N CYS A 266 13.73 -22.74 12.05
CA CYS A 266 15.11 -22.86 12.55
C CYS A 266 15.95 -21.61 12.26
N ASN A 267 16.40 -20.91 13.30
CA ASN A 267 17.24 -19.71 13.19
C ASN A 267 18.65 -20.06 12.71
N VAL A 268 19.21 -21.16 13.21
CA VAL A 268 20.56 -21.64 12.84
C VAL A 268 20.66 -21.86 11.34
N THR A 269 19.68 -22.56 10.75
CA THR A 269 19.66 -22.83 9.31
C THR A 269 19.54 -21.53 8.51
N PHE A 270 18.59 -20.65 8.85
CA PHE A 270 18.33 -19.44 8.06
C PHE A 270 19.41 -18.37 8.22
N GLY A 271 20.01 -18.23 9.41
CA GLY A 271 21.20 -17.40 9.61
C GLY A 271 22.39 -17.92 8.79
N THR A 272 22.59 -19.25 8.75
CA THR A 272 23.63 -19.88 7.93
C THR A 272 23.41 -19.63 6.44
N LEU A 273 22.17 -19.80 5.94
CA LEU A 273 21.82 -19.55 4.54
C LEU A 273 22.05 -18.11 4.13
N ALA A 274 21.67 -17.15 4.98
CA ALA A 274 21.92 -15.72 4.71
C ALA A 274 23.42 -15.43 4.61
N MET A 275 24.25 -15.97 5.51
CA MET A 275 25.70 -15.81 5.43
C MET A 275 26.30 -16.43 4.17
N ARG A 276 25.76 -17.58 3.70
CA ARG A 276 26.20 -18.24 2.45
C ARG A 276 25.77 -17.45 1.19
N LEU A 277 24.60 -16.84 1.24
CA LEU A 277 24.13 -15.94 0.17
C LEU A 277 25.05 -14.73 0.06
N GLY A 278 25.40 -14.13 1.19
CA GLY A 278 26.17 -12.90 1.24
C GLY A 278 25.39 -11.70 0.69
N ASP A 279 26.02 -10.55 0.78
CA ASP A 279 25.38 -9.24 0.61
C ASP A 279 24.70 -9.05 -0.74
N ALA A 280 25.43 -9.29 -1.84
CA ALA A 280 24.92 -9.06 -3.20
C ALA A 280 23.72 -9.94 -3.56
N LYS A 281 23.71 -11.21 -3.15
CA LYS A 281 22.62 -12.13 -3.44
C LYS A 281 21.41 -11.86 -2.56
N LEU A 282 21.62 -11.46 -1.30
CA LEU A 282 20.55 -11.00 -0.42
C LEU A 282 19.89 -9.75 -1.00
N GLN A 283 20.66 -8.71 -1.33
CA GLN A 283 20.13 -7.52 -1.95
C GLN A 283 19.30 -7.85 -3.21
N LYS A 284 19.84 -8.67 -4.11
CA LYS A 284 19.14 -9.14 -5.32
C LYS A 284 17.83 -9.84 -4.99
N ALA A 285 17.78 -10.64 -3.92
CA ALA A 285 16.56 -11.34 -3.50
C ALA A 285 15.50 -10.34 -3.01
N PHE A 286 15.86 -9.38 -2.16
CA PHE A 286 14.95 -8.32 -1.70
C PHE A 286 14.47 -7.45 -2.86
N ASP A 287 15.33 -7.08 -3.81
CA ASP A 287 14.95 -6.33 -5.03
C ASP A 287 13.93 -7.09 -5.86
N ARG A 288 14.14 -8.39 -6.06
CA ARG A 288 13.29 -9.28 -6.85
C ARG A 288 11.87 -9.35 -6.29
N PHE A 289 11.71 -9.38 -4.96
CA PHE A 289 10.41 -9.35 -4.28
C PHE A 289 9.89 -7.94 -4.01
N GLY A 290 10.56 -6.89 -4.52
CA GLY A 290 10.06 -5.52 -4.50
C GLY A 290 10.26 -4.77 -3.18
N PHE A 291 11.08 -5.27 -2.25
CA PHE A 291 11.32 -4.62 -0.96
C PHE A 291 12.13 -3.31 -1.05
N THR A 292 12.68 -2.98 -2.21
CA THR A 292 13.37 -1.71 -2.46
C THR A 292 12.46 -0.60 -2.99
N LYS A 293 11.17 -0.87 -3.17
CA LYS A 293 10.23 0.04 -3.83
C LYS A 293 9.04 0.37 -2.93
N ALA A 294 8.71 1.67 -2.83
CA ALA A 294 7.42 2.09 -2.31
C ALA A 294 6.31 1.80 -3.33
N LEU A 295 5.13 1.46 -2.85
CA LEU A 295 3.93 1.41 -3.69
C LEU A 295 3.43 2.81 -3.98
N THR A 296 2.78 2.98 -5.12
CA THR A 296 2.19 4.23 -5.59
C THR A 296 0.72 4.02 -5.99
N GLY A 297 -0.03 5.11 -6.11
CA GLY A 297 -1.44 5.07 -6.45
C GLY A 297 -2.33 5.07 -5.21
N ASP A 298 -3.46 4.39 -5.28
CA ASP A 298 -4.46 4.33 -4.21
C ASP A 298 -4.04 3.46 -3.01
N VAL A 299 -2.96 2.67 -3.16
CA VAL A 299 -2.32 1.86 -2.11
C VAL A 299 -0.87 2.35 -1.89
N ALA A 300 -0.65 3.66 -1.95
CA ALA A 300 0.68 4.23 -1.71
C ALA A 300 1.19 3.85 -0.31
N SER A 301 2.42 3.34 -0.23
CA SER A 301 3.03 2.86 1.02
C SER A 301 4.37 3.52 1.31
N ALA A 302 4.81 3.45 2.57
CA ALA A 302 6.21 3.70 2.88
C ALA A 302 7.11 2.67 2.17
N ALA A 303 8.30 3.09 1.78
CA ALA A 303 9.32 2.15 1.31
C ALA A 303 9.81 1.31 2.50
N PRO A 304 9.98 0.00 2.33
CA PRO A 304 10.73 -0.79 3.30
C PRO A 304 12.11 -0.19 3.55
N HIS A 305 12.61 -0.31 4.77
CA HIS A 305 13.98 0.07 5.11
C HIS A 305 14.86 -1.17 5.02
N LEU A 306 15.77 -1.18 4.07
CA LEU A 306 16.80 -2.21 3.94
C LEU A 306 18.13 -1.65 4.42
N PRO A 307 18.96 -2.46 5.08
CA PRO A 307 20.32 -2.05 5.44
C PRO A 307 21.17 -1.84 4.17
N ASP A 308 22.27 -1.11 4.31
CA ASP A 308 23.32 -1.10 3.29
C ASP A 308 24.06 -2.44 3.30
N PHE A 309 23.65 -3.34 2.42
CA PHE A 309 24.19 -4.71 2.34
C PHE A 309 25.71 -4.73 2.17
N SER A 310 26.32 -3.72 1.54
CA SER A 310 27.77 -3.64 1.32
C SER A 310 28.58 -3.39 2.60
N ARG A 311 27.91 -3.04 3.69
CA ARG A 311 28.53 -2.70 5.00
C ARG A 311 28.21 -3.70 6.10
N LEU A 312 27.47 -4.75 5.80
CA LEU A 312 27.04 -5.72 6.79
C LEU A 312 28.22 -6.55 7.33
N GLY A 313 28.25 -6.70 8.64
CA GLY A 313 29.07 -7.73 9.30
C GLY A 313 28.41 -9.10 9.21
N LYS A 314 29.15 -10.18 9.49
CA LYS A 314 28.60 -11.55 9.51
C LYS A 314 27.39 -11.68 10.42
N GLY A 315 27.39 -10.99 11.56
CA GLY A 315 26.29 -11.01 12.52
C GLY A 315 25.01 -10.41 11.95
N ASP A 316 25.13 -9.24 11.31
CA ASP A 316 23.99 -8.54 10.70
C ASP A 316 23.43 -9.35 9.53
N THR A 317 24.29 -9.89 8.68
CA THR A 317 23.90 -10.76 7.56
C THR A 317 23.13 -11.99 8.07
N ALA A 318 23.58 -12.64 9.13
CA ALA A 318 22.87 -13.75 9.73
C ALA A 318 21.52 -13.33 10.34
N GLN A 319 21.46 -12.17 10.99
CA GLN A 319 20.22 -11.61 11.54
C GLN A 319 19.19 -11.27 10.45
N ILE A 320 19.61 -10.76 9.29
CA ILE A 320 18.72 -10.55 8.14
C ILE A 320 18.07 -11.85 7.70
N GLY A 321 18.80 -12.97 7.76
CA GLY A 321 18.26 -14.30 7.47
C GLY A 321 17.08 -14.72 8.34
N ILE A 322 16.95 -14.12 9.52
CA ILE A 322 15.84 -14.34 10.47
C ILE A 322 14.93 -13.12 10.61
N GLY A 323 15.09 -12.12 9.73
CA GLY A 323 14.22 -10.93 9.66
C GLY A 323 14.44 -9.91 10.76
N GLN A 324 15.68 -9.80 11.24
CA GLN A 324 16.10 -8.85 12.27
C GLN A 324 17.16 -7.89 11.74
N SER A 325 17.98 -7.29 12.63
CA SER A 325 18.89 -6.19 12.32
C SER A 325 18.13 -4.92 11.89
N GLU A 326 18.63 -4.18 10.93
CA GLU A 326 18.04 -2.93 10.43
C GLU A 326 16.90 -3.15 9.39
N LEU A 327 16.49 -4.41 9.17
CA LEU A 327 15.43 -4.74 8.22
C LEU A 327 14.05 -4.34 8.77
N LEU A 328 13.39 -3.35 8.15
CA LEU A 328 12.04 -2.93 8.50
C LEU A 328 11.15 -2.95 7.26
N VAL A 329 9.99 -3.56 7.38
CA VAL A 329 9.05 -3.74 6.27
C VAL A 329 7.63 -3.32 6.65
N THR A 330 6.82 -2.99 5.65
CA THR A 330 5.39 -2.73 5.87
C THR A 330 4.58 -4.02 5.84
N PRO A 331 3.46 -4.12 6.57
CA PRO A 331 2.56 -5.27 6.49
C PRO A 331 2.08 -5.59 5.07
N ILE A 332 1.84 -4.56 4.23
CA ILE A 332 1.46 -4.81 2.84
C ILE A 332 2.59 -5.46 2.04
N SER A 333 3.86 -5.10 2.28
CA SER A 333 4.99 -5.77 1.63
C SER A 333 5.07 -7.25 2.00
N MET A 334 4.73 -7.59 3.25
CA MET A 334 4.67 -8.99 3.68
C MET A 334 3.49 -9.75 3.09
N ALA A 335 2.33 -9.09 2.95
CA ALA A 335 1.18 -9.67 2.24
C ALA A 335 1.51 -9.94 0.76
N MET A 336 2.25 -9.04 0.11
CA MET A 336 2.72 -9.22 -1.27
C MET A 336 3.75 -10.35 -1.41
N LEU A 337 4.63 -10.52 -0.43
CA LEU A 337 5.55 -11.67 -0.38
C LEU A 337 4.77 -12.99 -0.32
N ALA A 338 3.76 -13.09 0.55
CA ALA A 338 2.90 -14.26 0.64
C ALA A 338 2.13 -14.49 -0.66
N ALA A 339 1.59 -13.41 -1.27
CA ALA A 339 0.90 -13.46 -2.55
C ALA A 339 1.80 -13.96 -3.69
N ALA A 340 3.09 -13.62 -3.70
CA ALA A 340 4.05 -14.12 -4.69
C ALA A 340 4.09 -15.64 -4.72
N PHE A 341 4.20 -16.29 -3.56
CA PHE A 341 4.24 -17.75 -3.47
C PHE A 341 2.87 -18.40 -3.77
N ALA A 342 1.78 -17.72 -3.42
CA ALA A 342 0.43 -18.18 -3.75
C ALA A 342 0.13 -18.06 -5.26
N ASN A 343 0.69 -17.06 -5.93
CA ASN A 343 0.45 -16.74 -7.34
C ASN A 343 1.65 -17.09 -8.25
N GLN A 344 2.25 -18.25 -8.03
CA GLN A 344 3.27 -18.86 -8.91
C GLN A 344 4.48 -17.97 -9.19
N GLY A 345 4.87 -17.14 -8.23
CA GLY A 345 6.01 -16.22 -8.32
C GLY A 345 5.68 -14.83 -8.89
N VAL A 346 4.44 -14.58 -9.26
CA VAL A 346 4.00 -13.29 -9.79
C VAL A 346 3.39 -12.43 -8.67
N ILE A 347 3.86 -11.21 -8.54
CA ILE A 347 3.28 -10.20 -7.66
C ILE A 347 2.43 -9.26 -8.52
N MET A 348 1.13 -9.21 -8.25
CA MET A 348 0.22 -8.24 -8.86
C MET A 348 0.35 -6.88 -8.16
N LYS A 349 0.12 -5.79 -8.90
CA LYS A 349 0.11 -4.44 -8.32
C LYS A 349 -1.11 -4.29 -7.41
N PRO A 350 -0.93 -3.99 -6.11
CA PRO A 350 -2.08 -3.80 -5.23
C PRO A 350 -2.91 -2.59 -5.62
N TYR A 351 -4.24 -2.69 -5.50
CA TYR A 351 -5.19 -1.59 -5.72
C TYR A 351 -6.44 -1.75 -4.85
N MET A 352 -7.09 -0.63 -4.54
CA MET A 352 -8.34 -0.59 -3.78
C MET A 352 -9.50 -0.01 -4.59
N ILE A 353 -9.25 0.96 -5.49
CA ILE A 353 -10.31 1.54 -6.32
C ILE A 353 -10.57 0.61 -7.50
N ASP A 354 -11.76 -0.03 -7.51
CA ASP A 354 -12.21 -0.87 -8.62
C ASP A 354 -12.85 -0.01 -9.72
N GLU A 355 -13.89 0.75 -9.39
CA GLU A 355 -14.66 1.53 -10.36
C GLU A 355 -14.94 2.94 -9.83
N VAL A 356 -15.02 3.90 -10.75
CA VAL A 356 -15.60 5.23 -10.52
C VAL A 356 -16.89 5.32 -11.34
N ILE A 357 -18.01 5.60 -10.67
CA ILE A 357 -19.34 5.47 -11.22
C ILE A 357 -20.07 6.82 -11.08
N THR A 358 -20.64 7.33 -12.18
CA THR A 358 -21.46 8.54 -12.13
C THR A 358 -22.72 8.33 -11.29
N PRO A 359 -23.39 9.41 -10.82
CA PRO A 359 -24.69 9.32 -10.14
C PRO A 359 -25.76 8.59 -10.96
N ASN A 360 -25.63 8.56 -12.29
CA ASN A 360 -26.54 7.90 -13.21
C ASN A 360 -26.16 6.44 -13.51
N GLY A 361 -25.14 5.90 -12.82
CA GLY A 361 -24.72 4.50 -12.95
C GLY A 361 -23.76 4.21 -14.12
N VAL A 362 -23.22 5.23 -14.79
CA VAL A 362 -22.23 5.03 -15.87
C VAL A 362 -20.84 4.87 -15.25
N VAL A 363 -20.14 3.82 -15.62
CA VAL A 363 -18.74 3.57 -15.20
C VAL A 363 -17.80 4.49 -15.99
N LEU A 364 -17.18 5.45 -15.32
CA LEU A 364 -16.19 6.38 -15.91
C LEU A 364 -14.80 5.75 -16.01
N ARG A 365 -14.43 4.97 -15.02
CA ARG A 365 -13.14 4.31 -14.94
C ARG A 365 -13.32 2.97 -14.23
N LYS A 366 -12.63 1.96 -14.76
CA LYS A 366 -12.46 0.65 -14.13
C LYS A 366 -10.98 0.33 -14.04
N THR A 367 -10.55 -0.21 -12.93
CA THR A 367 -9.16 -0.63 -12.74
C THR A 367 -9.00 -2.05 -13.28
N GLU A 368 -8.04 -2.22 -14.19
CA GLU A 368 -7.65 -3.54 -14.67
C GLU A 368 -6.46 -4.05 -13.85
N PRO A 369 -6.52 -5.30 -13.35
CA PRO A 369 -5.40 -5.91 -12.64
C PRO A 369 -4.13 -5.92 -13.48
N THR A 370 -3.02 -5.47 -12.92
CA THR A 370 -1.74 -5.42 -13.61
C THR A 370 -0.65 -6.15 -12.83
N LYS A 371 0.20 -6.85 -13.57
CA LYS A 371 1.40 -7.44 -12.98
C LYS A 371 2.37 -6.34 -12.56
N TRP A 372 2.92 -6.47 -11.35
CA TRP A 372 3.94 -5.57 -10.84
C TRP A 372 5.35 -6.15 -10.99
N LEU A 373 5.56 -7.40 -10.57
CA LEU A 373 6.87 -8.07 -10.64
C LEU A 373 6.70 -9.56 -10.96
N GLU A 374 7.71 -10.13 -11.62
CA GLU A 374 7.98 -11.57 -11.65
C GLU A 374 9.08 -11.85 -10.62
N ALA A 375 8.68 -12.20 -9.40
CA ALA A 375 9.59 -12.36 -8.28
C ALA A 375 10.27 -13.72 -8.29
N ASP A 376 9.60 -14.74 -8.84
CA ASP A 376 10.11 -16.12 -8.79
C ASP A 376 9.64 -16.95 -9.99
N THR A 377 10.27 -18.11 -10.20
CA THR A 377 9.76 -19.12 -11.14
C THR A 377 8.58 -19.87 -10.51
N THR A 378 7.67 -20.35 -11.37
CA THR A 378 6.51 -21.12 -10.92
C THR A 378 6.91 -22.33 -10.07
N GLU A 379 7.94 -23.06 -10.47
CA GLU A 379 8.39 -24.29 -9.79
C GLU A 379 8.90 -24.01 -8.38
N ARG A 380 9.72 -22.93 -8.20
CA ARG A 380 10.25 -22.57 -6.89
C ARG A 380 9.16 -21.97 -6.00
N ALA A 381 8.33 -21.09 -6.52
CA ALA A 381 7.21 -20.54 -5.78
C ALA A 381 6.28 -21.64 -5.25
N GLN A 382 5.93 -22.62 -6.08
CA GLN A 382 5.15 -23.79 -5.67
C GLN A 382 5.87 -24.65 -4.64
N LEU A 383 7.20 -24.81 -4.76
CA LEU A 383 8.00 -25.54 -3.78
C LEU A 383 7.98 -24.84 -2.41
N ILE A 384 8.26 -23.54 -2.37
CA ILE A 384 8.21 -22.76 -1.12
C ILE A 384 6.80 -22.78 -0.54
N ASN A 385 5.77 -22.66 -1.37
CA ASN A 385 4.37 -22.73 -0.93
C ASN A 385 4.05 -24.10 -0.27
N ARG A 386 4.58 -25.24 -0.81
CA ARG A 386 4.47 -26.54 -0.15
C ARG A 386 5.19 -26.59 1.20
N PHE A 387 6.36 -25.96 1.32
CA PHE A 387 7.05 -25.86 2.61
C PHE A 387 6.24 -25.02 3.62
N MET A 388 5.64 -23.91 3.18
CA MET A 388 4.74 -23.11 4.00
C MET A 388 3.48 -23.88 4.42
N GLU A 389 3.01 -24.84 3.64
CA GLU A 389 1.92 -25.75 4.02
C GLU A 389 2.34 -26.66 5.20
N GLN A 390 3.57 -27.18 5.20
CA GLN A 390 4.06 -27.97 6.33
C GLN A 390 4.14 -27.18 7.63
N VAL A 391 4.43 -25.86 7.57
CA VAL A 391 4.39 -24.97 8.74
C VAL A 391 3.00 -24.98 9.38
N VAL A 392 1.93 -24.99 8.59
CA VAL A 392 0.54 -25.01 9.08
C VAL A 392 0.09 -26.42 9.46
N LEU A 393 0.54 -27.46 8.76
CA LEU A 393 0.10 -28.84 9.03
C LEU A 393 0.74 -29.43 10.30
N LYS A 394 2.02 -29.15 10.55
CA LYS A 394 2.77 -29.80 11.61
C LYS A 394 3.84 -28.96 12.30
N GLY A 395 4.03 -27.69 11.85
CA GLY A 395 5.05 -26.80 12.39
C GLY A 395 4.48 -25.74 13.31
N THR A 396 5.13 -24.56 13.33
CA THR A 396 4.80 -23.44 14.22
C THR A 396 3.47 -22.77 13.93
N GLY A 397 2.85 -23.04 12.77
CA GLY A 397 1.62 -22.38 12.29
C GLY A 397 0.34 -23.20 12.43
N THR A 398 0.30 -24.26 13.22
CA THR A 398 -0.86 -25.17 13.34
C THR A 398 -2.16 -24.49 13.76
N ALA A 399 -2.09 -23.38 14.49
CA ALA A 399 -3.26 -22.59 14.87
C ALA A 399 -3.99 -21.94 13.67
N ALA A 400 -3.36 -21.87 12.51
CA ALA A 400 -3.96 -21.34 11.29
C ALA A 400 -4.67 -22.41 10.45
N ALA A 401 -4.64 -23.67 10.86
CA ALA A 401 -5.27 -24.77 10.12
C ALA A 401 -6.80 -24.64 10.12
N VAL A 402 -7.40 -24.76 8.93
CA VAL A 402 -8.85 -24.74 8.74
C VAL A 402 -9.26 -26.03 8.05
N SER A 403 -10.24 -26.75 8.65
CA SER A 403 -10.71 -28.02 8.11
C SER A 403 -11.28 -27.85 6.69
N GLY A 404 -10.82 -28.68 5.75
CA GLY A 404 -11.27 -28.66 4.36
C GLY A 404 -10.67 -27.52 3.51
N ILE A 405 -9.83 -26.67 4.07
CA ILE A 405 -9.14 -25.59 3.35
C ILE A 405 -7.64 -25.77 3.45
N ARG A 406 -6.96 -25.69 2.30
CA ARG A 406 -5.51 -25.67 2.26
C ARG A 406 -5.01 -24.31 2.68
N VAL A 407 -4.30 -24.26 3.80
CA VAL A 407 -3.68 -23.05 4.34
C VAL A 407 -2.17 -23.20 4.29
N THR A 408 -1.51 -22.16 3.78
CA THR A 408 -0.04 -22.07 3.77
C THR A 408 0.36 -20.80 4.50
N GLY A 409 1.44 -20.82 5.27
CA GLY A 409 1.82 -19.66 6.04
C GLY A 409 3.19 -19.76 6.68
N LYS A 410 3.62 -18.64 7.29
CA LYS A 410 4.82 -18.59 8.13
C LYS A 410 4.55 -17.68 9.32
N THR A 411 4.84 -18.20 10.50
CA THR A 411 4.81 -17.45 11.76
C THR A 411 6.04 -16.54 11.90
N GLY A 412 5.88 -15.44 12.63
CA GLY A 412 6.94 -14.49 12.97
C GLY A 412 7.08 -14.29 14.46
#